data_c5162ddec2764cb6372a49f439c13433
#
_entry.id   c5162ddec2764cb6372a49f439c13433
#
_cell.length_a   1.000
_cell.length_b   1.000
_cell.length_c   1.000
_cell.angle_alpha   90.00
_cell.angle_beta   90.00
_cell.angle_gamma   90.00
#
_symmetry.space_group_name_H-M   'P 1'
#
loop_
_entity.id
_entity.type
_entity.pdbx_description
1 polymer ?
#
loop_
_entity_poly.entity_id
_entity_poly.type
_entity_poly.pdbx_seq_one_letter_code
_entity_poly.pdbx_strand_id
1 'polypeptide(L)'
;MIERFSIHAFLEKESIKTDTGIPLDFHDHQYMWDIYRDFSPKQAIRKAAQITMSTCAILKAFWIAKNRGMDLIYTLPTESDRNTFVGGKVNRIIAQNPVLQEWTKDKDSIEQKQIGNNIIHYRGTWVSRAAIMVPSDLNIYDEVDTSNQSNIELYATRLQHSKYGWEWVFSHPSAPGFGIDRYWQKSDQKHWLIKCDNNHEQYLSWPDSINQEKEIYQCKVCGIELSDDNRRKGRWAKKKGCENAEYSGYWISLLMCSWVSAKKILDYHKEKTEEYFYNRVLGLPFVGGGNKLIWEDFAKNLTTNIITPAENEPCVMGIDTGLKLDYVLGSREGLFYHAEAKDYNELDNLMKRWKRMIAVIDAGGDLIGSRKFKERWQGRVYLGYFRGADKKGEEIFTWGKGDEYYTVAIDRERGIQLAVDYFRDGRISVQGTEGDWHDYWTHANNLTRIRIEDPKTMQFKGFKWVRSGPDHKFLATVLWLAGLHKFGYNKAEFIGERERIVAPVVPHITPDMRTRALTPAGQDIVQATLEQLKKGE
;
A
#
# COMPACT_ATOMS: atom_id res chain seq x y z
N MET A 1 -6.28 -42.35 13.00
CA MET A 1 -7.52 -41.91 12.29
C MET A 1 -7.46 -40.46 11.81
N ILE A 2 -6.62 -39.61 12.39
CA ILE A 2 -6.47 -38.17 12.02
C ILE A 2 -5.70 -38.00 10.69
N GLU A 3 -4.74 -38.85 10.34
CA GLU A 3 -3.94 -38.74 9.12
C GLU A 3 -4.72 -38.93 7.81
N ARG A 4 -5.79 -39.72 7.80
CA ARG A 4 -6.60 -39.96 6.59
C ARG A 4 -7.36 -38.72 6.06
N PHE A 5 -7.46 -37.65 6.85
CA PHE A 5 -8.19 -36.44 6.51
C PHE A 5 -7.26 -35.23 6.38
N SER A 6 -5.94 -35.43 6.32
CA SER A 6 -5.03 -34.31 6.07
C SER A 6 -5.04 -33.92 4.59
N ILE A 7 -4.86 -32.62 4.31
CA ILE A 7 -4.75 -32.15 2.92
C ILE A 7 -3.56 -32.81 2.21
N HIS A 8 -2.44 -33.03 2.90
CA HIS A 8 -1.27 -33.72 2.32
C HIS A 8 -1.58 -35.14 1.90
N ALA A 9 -2.27 -35.88 2.76
CA ALA A 9 -2.71 -37.24 2.40
C ALA A 9 -3.65 -37.24 1.19
N PHE A 10 -4.52 -36.25 1.06
CA PHE A 10 -5.34 -36.04 -0.14
C PHE A 10 -4.50 -35.74 -1.38
N LEU A 11 -3.58 -34.76 -1.29
CA LEU A 11 -2.74 -34.36 -2.42
C LEU A 11 -1.88 -35.51 -2.96
N GLU A 12 -1.33 -36.33 -2.05
CA GLU A 12 -0.50 -37.48 -2.38
C GLU A 12 -1.36 -38.65 -2.93
N LYS A 13 -2.42 -39.02 -2.22
CA LYS A 13 -3.30 -40.14 -2.62
C LYS A 13 -3.91 -39.93 -4.02
N GLU A 14 -4.37 -38.71 -4.30
CA GLU A 14 -5.01 -38.39 -5.57
C GLU A 14 -3.99 -37.97 -6.65
N SER A 15 -2.69 -37.98 -6.33
CA SER A 15 -1.59 -37.57 -7.24
C SER A 15 -1.90 -36.26 -7.94
N ILE A 16 -2.27 -35.24 -7.15
CA ILE A 16 -2.76 -33.96 -7.65
C ILE A 16 -1.76 -33.29 -8.59
N LYS A 17 -2.25 -32.77 -9.71
CA LYS A 17 -1.49 -32.03 -10.72
C LYS A 17 -1.83 -30.55 -10.69
N THR A 18 -0.85 -29.73 -11.07
CA THR A 18 -1.01 -28.29 -11.26
C THR A 18 -1.84 -27.97 -12.52
N ASP A 19 -2.09 -26.71 -12.78
CA ASP A 19 -2.75 -26.22 -14.00
C ASP A 19 -2.00 -26.54 -15.30
N THR A 20 -0.69 -26.84 -15.21
CA THR A 20 0.15 -27.26 -16.34
C THR A 20 0.20 -28.78 -16.53
N GLY A 21 -0.50 -29.56 -15.69
CA GLY A 21 -0.48 -31.02 -15.73
C GLY A 21 0.73 -31.68 -15.07
N ILE A 22 1.63 -30.90 -14.50
CA ILE A 22 2.79 -31.40 -13.75
C ILE A 22 2.35 -31.84 -12.37
N PRO A 23 2.78 -33.01 -11.86
CA PRO A 23 2.50 -33.42 -10.49
C PRO A 23 2.89 -32.33 -9.47
N LEU A 24 2.04 -32.13 -8.47
CA LEU A 24 2.36 -31.18 -7.39
C LEU A 24 3.55 -31.74 -6.58
N ASP A 25 4.63 -30.99 -6.55
CA ASP A 25 5.87 -31.34 -5.86
C ASP A 25 6.29 -30.21 -4.91
N PHE A 26 6.78 -30.59 -3.75
CA PHE A 26 7.29 -29.66 -2.73
C PHE A 26 8.82 -29.62 -2.65
N HIS A 27 9.55 -30.32 -3.52
CA HIS A 27 11.00 -30.40 -3.44
C HIS A 27 11.65 -29.00 -3.42
N ASP A 28 11.32 -28.16 -4.39
CA ASP A 28 11.81 -26.79 -4.44
C ASP A 28 10.90 -25.77 -3.72
N HIS A 29 9.78 -26.23 -3.17
CA HIS A 29 8.75 -25.42 -2.52
C HIS A 29 8.49 -25.88 -1.08
N GLN A 30 9.53 -26.32 -0.38
CA GLN A 30 9.38 -26.88 0.98
C GLN A 30 8.69 -25.91 1.96
N TYR A 31 8.94 -24.62 1.79
CA TYR A 31 8.27 -23.57 2.56
C TYR A 31 6.73 -23.56 2.38
N MET A 32 6.20 -24.13 1.29
CA MET A 32 4.76 -24.25 1.07
C MET A 32 4.12 -25.39 1.88
N TRP A 33 4.90 -26.38 2.31
CA TRP A 33 4.38 -27.57 3.01
C TRP A 33 3.54 -27.20 4.23
N ASP A 34 4.07 -26.35 5.11
CA ASP A 34 3.33 -25.93 6.30
C ASP A 34 2.16 -25.00 5.97
N ILE A 35 2.25 -24.19 4.92
CA ILE A 35 1.16 -23.31 4.47
C ILE A 35 -0.03 -24.11 3.96
N TYR A 36 0.19 -25.21 3.26
CA TYR A 36 -0.89 -26.11 2.84
C TYR A 36 -1.67 -26.67 4.03
N ARG A 37 -1.00 -27.07 5.10
CA ARG A 37 -1.65 -27.66 6.29
C ARG A 37 -2.12 -26.66 7.34
N ASP A 38 -1.75 -25.40 7.19
CA ASP A 38 -2.24 -24.35 8.08
C ASP A 38 -3.70 -24.00 7.74
N PHE A 39 -4.61 -24.34 8.65
CA PHE A 39 -6.02 -23.99 8.61
C PHE A 39 -6.40 -23.02 9.73
N SER A 40 -5.49 -22.17 10.12
CA SER A 40 -5.80 -21.04 11.02
C SER A 40 -6.96 -20.22 10.44
N PRO A 41 -7.92 -19.80 11.27
CA PRO A 41 -9.06 -19.01 10.82
C PRO A 41 -8.67 -17.75 10.06
N LYS A 42 -7.60 -17.07 10.47
CA LYS A 42 -7.09 -15.87 9.82
C LYS A 42 -5.66 -16.09 9.34
N GLN A 43 -5.42 -15.85 8.05
CA GLN A 43 -4.10 -16.00 7.44
C GLN A 43 -3.72 -14.75 6.66
N ALA A 44 -2.46 -14.32 6.79
CA ALA A 44 -1.88 -13.18 6.07
C ALA A 44 -0.56 -13.59 5.38
N ILE A 45 -0.57 -13.74 4.06
CA ILE A 45 0.60 -14.21 3.33
C ILE A 45 1.14 -13.07 2.45
N ARG A 46 2.21 -12.44 2.92
CA ARG A 46 2.96 -11.43 2.19
C ARG A 46 4.00 -12.12 1.32
N LYS A 47 3.89 -11.98 0.01
CA LYS A 47 4.60 -12.84 -0.94
C LYS A 47 5.28 -12.07 -2.08
N ALA A 48 6.36 -12.65 -2.59
CA ALA A 48 6.89 -12.32 -3.91
C ALA A 48 5.95 -12.80 -5.04
N ALA A 49 6.21 -12.42 -6.26
CA ALA A 49 5.45 -12.87 -7.43
C ALA A 49 5.79 -14.34 -7.79
N GLN A 50 4.84 -15.05 -8.38
CA GLN A 50 4.98 -16.38 -8.99
C GLN A 50 5.53 -17.49 -8.06
N ILE A 51 5.05 -17.53 -6.82
CA ILE A 51 5.47 -18.51 -5.79
C ILE A 51 4.42 -19.62 -5.54
N THR A 52 3.57 -19.92 -6.50
CA THR A 52 2.54 -20.99 -6.44
C THR A 52 1.42 -20.80 -5.40
N MET A 53 1.32 -19.64 -4.73
CA MET A 53 0.33 -19.41 -3.66
C MET A 53 -1.11 -19.55 -4.12
N SER A 54 -1.47 -19.08 -5.32
CA SER A 54 -2.84 -19.22 -5.85
C SER A 54 -3.21 -20.69 -6.10
N THR A 55 -2.26 -21.55 -6.51
CA THR A 55 -2.50 -23.00 -6.61
C THR A 55 -2.80 -23.61 -5.24
N CYS A 56 -2.03 -23.21 -4.21
CA CYS A 56 -2.28 -23.60 -2.82
C CYS A 56 -3.69 -23.20 -2.37
N ALA A 57 -4.07 -21.94 -2.59
CA ALA A 57 -5.36 -21.40 -2.19
C ALA A 57 -6.54 -22.12 -2.90
N ILE A 58 -6.41 -22.42 -4.20
CA ILE A 58 -7.42 -23.18 -4.95
C ILE A 58 -7.59 -24.57 -4.33
N LEU A 59 -6.52 -25.33 -4.16
CA LEU A 59 -6.59 -26.70 -3.66
C LEU A 59 -7.11 -26.75 -2.20
N LYS A 60 -6.69 -25.81 -1.36
CA LYS A 60 -7.24 -25.67 0.00
C LYS A 60 -8.72 -25.30 -0.01
N ALA A 61 -9.17 -24.42 -0.90
CA ALA A 61 -10.58 -24.03 -1.04
C ALA A 61 -11.45 -25.24 -1.42
N PHE A 62 -11.03 -26.03 -2.42
CA PHE A 62 -11.73 -27.26 -2.81
C PHE A 62 -11.77 -28.26 -1.68
N TRP A 63 -10.63 -28.46 -0.99
CA TRP A 63 -10.55 -29.41 0.12
C TRP A 63 -11.45 -29.02 1.30
N ILE A 64 -11.52 -27.71 1.64
CA ILE A 64 -12.39 -27.18 2.71
C ILE A 64 -13.85 -27.32 2.34
N ALA A 65 -14.26 -26.92 1.13
CA ALA A 65 -15.64 -27.06 0.67
C ALA A 65 -16.10 -28.52 0.76
N LYS A 66 -15.24 -29.49 0.35
CA LYS A 66 -15.55 -30.92 0.38
C LYS A 66 -15.57 -31.50 1.77
N ASN A 67 -14.54 -31.20 2.60
CA ASN A 67 -14.29 -31.96 3.82
C ASN A 67 -14.77 -31.28 5.10
N ARG A 68 -14.95 -29.92 5.05
CA ARG A 68 -15.46 -29.13 6.18
C ARG A 68 -16.87 -28.60 5.97
N GLY A 69 -17.40 -28.70 4.75
CA GLY A 69 -18.76 -28.27 4.45
C GLY A 69 -18.92 -26.74 4.58
N MET A 70 -17.96 -25.97 4.07
CA MET A 70 -17.96 -24.51 4.13
C MET A 70 -18.30 -23.92 2.76
N ASP A 71 -19.08 -22.83 2.75
CA ASP A 71 -19.26 -21.96 1.61
C ASP A 71 -18.15 -20.91 1.58
N LEU A 72 -17.62 -20.63 0.40
CA LEU A 72 -16.47 -19.75 0.23
C LEU A 72 -16.74 -18.61 -0.76
N ILE A 73 -16.15 -17.46 -0.47
CA ILE A 73 -15.96 -16.39 -1.45
C ILE A 73 -14.47 -16.25 -1.75
N TYR A 74 -14.10 -16.39 -3.02
CA TYR A 74 -12.74 -16.14 -3.52
C TYR A 74 -12.75 -14.87 -4.36
N THR A 75 -12.01 -13.86 -3.93
CA THR A 75 -11.99 -12.58 -4.64
C THR A 75 -10.70 -12.36 -5.42
N LEU A 76 -10.84 -11.70 -6.55
CA LEU A 76 -9.78 -11.15 -7.40
C LEU A 76 -10.00 -9.64 -7.51
N PRO A 77 -9.01 -8.85 -7.98
CA PRO A 77 -9.19 -7.41 -8.13
C PRO A 77 -10.41 -7.05 -8.98
N THR A 78 -10.44 -7.47 -10.23
CA THR A 78 -11.53 -7.16 -11.17
C THR A 78 -12.28 -8.40 -11.62
N GLU A 79 -13.45 -8.23 -12.26
CA GLU A 79 -14.16 -9.35 -12.88
C GLU A 79 -13.40 -9.93 -14.08
N SER A 80 -12.64 -9.11 -14.81
CA SER A 80 -11.76 -9.58 -15.87
C SER A 80 -10.66 -10.50 -15.32
N ASP A 81 -10.05 -10.11 -14.18
CA ASP A 81 -9.04 -10.94 -13.50
C ASP A 81 -9.66 -12.24 -13.01
N ARG A 82 -10.87 -12.17 -12.41
CA ARG A 82 -11.64 -13.37 -12.04
C ARG A 82 -11.83 -14.31 -13.23
N ASN A 83 -12.30 -13.80 -14.36
CA ASN A 83 -12.57 -14.63 -15.56
C ASN A 83 -11.28 -15.29 -16.06
N THR A 84 -10.20 -14.52 -16.14
CA THR A 84 -8.88 -15.02 -16.55
C THR A 84 -8.36 -16.07 -15.57
N PHE A 85 -8.48 -15.81 -14.28
CA PHE A 85 -8.03 -16.71 -13.22
C PHE A 85 -8.82 -18.02 -13.22
N VAL A 86 -10.15 -17.95 -13.24
CA VAL A 86 -10.99 -19.17 -13.22
C VAL A 86 -10.84 -19.95 -14.51
N GLY A 87 -10.90 -19.30 -15.67
CA GLY A 87 -10.73 -19.97 -16.96
C GLY A 87 -9.32 -20.52 -17.19
N GLY A 88 -8.31 -19.71 -16.86
CA GLY A 88 -6.91 -20.03 -17.12
C GLY A 88 -6.23 -20.91 -16.09
N LYS A 89 -6.70 -20.92 -14.82
CA LYS A 89 -6.05 -21.66 -13.76
C LYS A 89 -6.97 -22.65 -13.05
N VAL A 90 -8.09 -22.19 -12.49
CA VAL A 90 -9.02 -23.07 -11.72
C VAL A 90 -9.54 -24.21 -12.61
N ASN A 91 -10.07 -23.87 -13.78
CA ASN A 91 -10.62 -24.86 -14.71
C ASN A 91 -9.55 -25.84 -15.21
N ARG A 92 -8.31 -25.37 -15.42
CA ARG A 92 -7.20 -26.25 -15.80
C ARG A 92 -6.84 -27.21 -14.66
N ILE A 93 -6.76 -26.73 -13.42
CA ILE A 93 -6.53 -27.62 -12.25
C ILE A 93 -7.64 -28.67 -12.18
N ILE A 94 -8.92 -28.28 -12.36
CA ILE A 94 -10.02 -29.25 -12.39
C ILE A 94 -9.83 -30.28 -13.50
N ALA A 95 -9.55 -29.83 -14.73
CA ALA A 95 -9.38 -30.67 -15.90
C ALA A 95 -8.22 -31.68 -15.77
N GLN A 96 -7.16 -31.34 -15.04
CA GLN A 96 -6.02 -32.22 -14.81
C GLN A 96 -6.23 -33.26 -13.69
N ASN A 97 -7.31 -33.13 -12.90
CA ASN A 97 -7.52 -33.92 -11.70
C ASN A 97 -8.92 -34.55 -11.66
N PRO A 98 -9.06 -35.87 -11.97
CA PRO A 98 -10.36 -36.56 -12.03
C PRO A 98 -11.20 -36.41 -10.76
N VAL A 99 -10.56 -36.42 -9.59
CA VAL A 99 -11.23 -36.22 -8.30
C VAL A 99 -11.91 -34.85 -8.20
N LEU A 100 -11.31 -33.81 -8.74
CA LEU A 100 -11.88 -32.46 -8.74
C LEU A 100 -12.99 -32.31 -9.79
N GLN A 101 -12.87 -33.00 -10.91
CA GLN A 101 -13.96 -33.06 -11.92
C GLN A 101 -15.20 -33.71 -11.29
N GLU A 102 -15.04 -34.83 -10.57
CA GLU A 102 -16.14 -35.47 -9.88
C GLU A 102 -16.78 -34.58 -8.80
N TRP A 103 -15.95 -33.80 -8.09
CA TRP A 103 -16.48 -32.90 -7.05
C TRP A 103 -17.27 -31.72 -7.61
N THR A 104 -16.96 -31.26 -8.84
CA THR A 104 -17.58 -30.09 -9.47
C THR A 104 -18.63 -30.41 -10.54
N LYS A 105 -18.99 -31.70 -10.72
CA LYS A 105 -19.86 -32.16 -11.81
C LYS A 105 -21.24 -31.50 -11.83
N ASP A 106 -21.78 -31.07 -10.67
CA ASP A 106 -23.17 -30.59 -10.58
C ASP A 106 -23.30 -29.13 -11.05
N LYS A 107 -22.30 -28.30 -10.80
CA LYS A 107 -22.25 -26.93 -11.28
C LYS A 107 -20.81 -26.44 -11.41
N ASP A 108 -20.43 -26.14 -12.64
CA ASP A 108 -19.12 -25.64 -13.00
C ASP A 108 -19.25 -24.40 -13.93
N SER A 109 -19.18 -23.22 -13.35
CA SER A 109 -19.19 -21.96 -14.07
C SER A 109 -18.00 -21.07 -13.69
N ILE A 110 -17.78 -19.98 -14.45
CA ILE A 110 -16.74 -18.99 -14.15
C ILE A 110 -16.98 -18.32 -12.77
N GLU A 111 -18.23 -18.19 -12.36
CA GLU A 111 -18.60 -17.47 -11.14
C GLU A 111 -18.74 -18.37 -9.91
N GLN A 112 -18.95 -19.66 -10.12
CA GLN A 112 -19.29 -20.60 -9.05
C GLN A 112 -18.81 -22.01 -9.36
N LYS A 113 -18.28 -22.67 -8.35
CA LYS A 113 -18.02 -24.13 -8.35
C LYS A 113 -18.82 -24.74 -7.22
N GLN A 114 -19.72 -25.68 -7.53
CA GLN A 114 -20.47 -26.42 -6.51
C GLN A 114 -19.72 -27.69 -6.17
N ILE A 115 -19.54 -27.95 -4.87
CA ILE A 115 -18.84 -29.13 -4.33
C ILE A 115 -19.75 -29.78 -3.28
N GLY A 116 -20.52 -30.77 -3.72
CA GLY A 116 -21.62 -31.31 -2.92
C GLY A 116 -22.67 -30.24 -2.63
N ASN A 117 -22.93 -29.97 -1.35
CA ASN A 117 -23.89 -28.92 -0.93
C ASN A 117 -23.26 -27.52 -0.81
N ASN A 118 -21.96 -27.38 -0.98
CA ASN A 118 -21.25 -26.13 -0.74
C ASN A 118 -20.84 -25.46 -2.05
N ILE A 119 -20.67 -24.16 -2.01
CA ILE A 119 -20.35 -23.36 -3.19
C ILE A 119 -19.09 -22.52 -2.93
N ILE A 120 -18.19 -22.51 -3.91
CA ILE A 120 -17.10 -21.54 -3.99
C ILE A 120 -17.53 -20.44 -4.98
N HIS A 121 -17.75 -19.23 -4.49
CA HIS A 121 -18.08 -18.06 -5.29
C HIS A 121 -16.82 -17.31 -5.69
N TYR A 122 -16.60 -17.08 -6.98
CA TYR A 122 -15.52 -16.26 -7.51
C TYR A 122 -16.04 -14.86 -7.84
N ARG A 123 -15.44 -13.81 -7.30
CA ARG A 123 -15.92 -12.41 -7.41
C ARG A 123 -14.79 -11.43 -7.70
N GLY A 124 -15.10 -10.37 -8.45
CA GLY A 124 -14.26 -9.18 -8.56
C GLY A 124 -14.57 -8.18 -7.45
N THR A 125 -13.55 -7.51 -6.89
CA THR A 125 -13.75 -6.56 -5.79
C THR A 125 -14.22 -5.18 -6.23
N TRP A 126 -14.09 -4.81 -7.51
CA TRP A 126 -14.49 -3.47 -7.99
C TRP A 126 -15.99 -3.28 -8.16
N VAL A 127 -16.81 -4.33 -8.03
CA VAL A 127 -18.27 -4.29 -8.11
C VAL A 127 -18.86 -4.51 -6.73
N SER A 128 -19.27 -3.43 -6.04
CA SER A 128 -19.82 -3.49 -4.67
C SER A 128 -21.07 -4.38 -4.53
N ARG A 129 -21.93 -4.40 -5.55
CA ARG A 129 -23.16 -5.21 -5.57
C ARG A 129 -22.87 -6.72 -5.46
N ALA A 130 -21.73 -7.16 -5.98
CA ALA A 130 -21.31 -8.57 -5.89
C ALA A 130 -20.99 -9.01 -4.46
N ALA A 131 -20.59 -8.06 -3.59
CA ALA A 131 -20.29 -8.33 -2.19
C ALA A 131 -21.54 -8.55 -1.30
N ILE A 132 -22.74 -8.21 -1.76
CA ILE A 132 -23.94 -8.14 -0.90
C ILE A 132 -24.78 -9.42 -0.96
N MET A 133 -24.62 -10.28 -1.96
CA MET A 133 -25.64 -11.26 -2.36
C MET A 133 -25.50 -12.67 -1.76
N VAL A 134 -24.35 -13.03 -1.17
CA VAL A 134 -24.11 -14.41 -0.72
C VAL A 134 -23.45 -14.45 0.66
N PRO A 135 -23.88 -15.34 1.57
CA PRO A 135 -23.17 -15.62 2.81
C PRO A 135 -21.88 -16.40 2.52
N SER A 136 -20.94 -16.40 3.46
CA SER A 136 -19.69 -17.13 3.35
C SER A 136 -19.20 -17.58 4.72
N ASP A 137 -18.52 -18.72 4.75
CA ASP A 137 -17.81 -19.25 5.92
C ASP A 137 -16.32 -18.91 5.90
N LEU A 138 -15.76 -18.75 4.69
CA LEU A 138 -14.38 -18.37 4.45
C LEU A 138 -14.30 -17.38 3.28
N ASN A 139 -13.72 -16.22 3.52
CA ASN A 139 -13.32 -15.30 2.46
C ASN A 139 -11.82 -15.46 2.15
N ILE A 140 -11.49 -15.60 0.87
CA ILE A 140 -10.12 -15.64 0.35
C ILE A 140 -9.92 -14.41 -0.52
N TYR A 141 -8.99 -13.53 -0.13
CA TYR A 141 -8.65 -12.30 -0.85
C TYR A 141 -7.30 -12.47 -1.56
N ASP A 142 -7.34 -12.75 -2.86
CA ASP A 142 -6.14 -12.83 -3.71
C ASP A 142 -5.84 -11.47 -4.32
N GLU A 143 -4.59 -11.07 -4.28
CA GLU A 143 -4.07 -9.77 -4.74
C GLU A 143 -4.79 -8.57 -4.08
N VAL A 144 -4.86 -8.59 -2.74
CA VAL A 144 -5.58 -7.59 -1.95
C VAL A 144 -5.06 -6.16 -2.16
N ASP A 145 -3.78 -6.00 -2.48
CA ASP A 145 -3.16 -4.68 -2.71
C ASP A 145 -3.73 -3.95 -3.94
N THR A 146 -4.18 -4.70 -4.94
CA THR A 146 -4.81 -4.16 -6.16
C THR A 146 -6.33 -4.20 -6.11
N SER A 147 -6.90 -4.75 -5.06
CA SER A 147 -8.34 -4.86 -4.82
C SER A 147 -8.93 -3.54 -4.29
N ASN A 148 -10.25 -3.38 -4.45
CA ASN A 148 -10.99 -2.26 -3.86
C ASN A 148 -11.11 -2.45 -2.34
N GLN A 149 -10.40 -1.64 -1.56
CA GLN A 149 -10.30 -1.80 -0.10
C GLN A 149 -11.66 -1.64 0.61
N SER A 150 -12.50 -0.70 0.16
CA SER A 150 -13.83 -0.50 0.75
C SER A 150 -14.74 -1.71 0.51
N ASN A 151 -14.62 -2.34 -0.66
CA ASN A 151 -15.40 -3.53 -0.96
C ASN A 151 -14.85 -4.78 -0.25
N ILE A 152 -13.55 -4.85 0.04
CA ILE A 152 -12.99 -5.90 0.93
C ILE A 152 -13.65 -5.84 2.31
N GLU A 153 -13.80 -4.64 2.89
CA GLU A 153 -14.52 -4.45 4.16
C GLU A 153 -16.00 -4.87 4.05
N LEU A 154 -16.64 -4.62 2.91
CA LEU A 154 -18.00 -5.06 2.64
C LEU A 154 -18.10 -6.60 2.54
N TYR A 155 -17.13 -7.26 1.88
CA TYR A 155 -17.06 -8.74 1.86
C TYR A 155 -16.88 -9.33 3.27
N ALA A 156 -16.11 -8.69 4.15
CA ALA A 156 -15.94 -9.17 5.53
C ALA A 156 -17.27 -9.27 6.29
N THR A 157 -18.27 -8.43 5.96
CA THR A 157 -19.61 -8.54 6.57
C THR A 157 -20.34 -9.84 6.23
N ARG A 158 -19.96 -10.55 5.16
CA ARG A 158 -20.57 -11.84 4.78
C ARG A 158 -20.26 -12.97 5.74
N LEU A 159 -19.23 -12.80 6.56
CA LEU A 159 -18.80 -13.76 7.58
C LEU A 159 -19.59 -13.64 8.89
N GLN A 160 -20.42 -12.59 9.08
CA GLN A 160 -21.05 -12.29 10.37
C GLN A 160 -22.01 -13.38 10.90
N HIS A 161 -22.67 -14.11 10.01
CA HIS A 161 -23.57 -15.21 10.38
C HIS A 161 -22.90 -16.59 10.37
N SER A 162 -21.63 -16.65 9.94
CA SER A 162 -20.89 -17.90 9.90
C SER A 162 -20.41 -18.33 11.28
N LYS A 163 -20.54 -19.60 11.60
CA LYS A 163 -19.91 -20.20 12.79
C LYS A 163 -18.38 -20.29 12.68
N TYR A 164 -17.83 -20.13 11.47
CA TYR A 164 -16.40 -20.20 11.19
C TYR A 164 -15.79 -18.80 11.13
N GLY A 165 -16.29 -17.91 10.25
CA GLY A 165 -15.84 -16.53 10.10
C GLY A 165 -14.37 -16.44 9.66
N TRP A 166 -13.94 -17.27 8.71
CA TRP A 166 -12.53 -17.39 8.32
C TRP A 166 -12.16 -16.37 7.25
N GLU A 167 -10.90 -15.88 7.32
CA GLU A 167 -10.37 -14.87 6.40
C GLU A 167 -8.92 -15.19 6.03
N TRP A 168 -8.65 -15.39 4.74
CA TRP A 168 -7.31 -15.61 4.20
C TRP A 168 -6.97 -14.53 3.20
N VAL A 169 -5.84 -13.86 3.41
CA VAL A 169 -5.42 -12.70 2.62
C VAL A 169 -4.01 -12.93 2.11
N PHE A 170 -3.79 -12.75 0.81
CA PHE A 170 -2.44 -12.81 0.25
C PHE A 170 -2.28 -11.90 -0.96
N SER A 171 -1.09 -11.31 -1.07
CA SER A 171 -0.70 -10.43 -2.16
C SER A 171 0.83 -10.23 -2.15
N HIS A 172 1.35 -9.75 -3.25
CA HIS A 172 2.59 -8.99 -3.18
C HIS A 172 2.27 -7.61 -2.56
N PRO A 173 3.11 -7.11 -1.62
CA PRO A 173 2.85 -5.84 -0.97
C PRO A 173 3.14 -4.68 -1.93
N SER A 174 2.44 -3.56 -1.75
CA SER A 174 2.73 -2.31 -2.46
C SER A 174 3.42 -1.30 -1.53
N ALA A 175 2.79 -0.92 -0.43
CA ALA A 175 3.26 0.11 0.47
C ALA A 175 3.14 -0.31 1.95
N PRO A 176 3.96 0.24 2.85
CA PRO A 176 3.85 -0.02 4.27
C PRO A 176 2.48 0.35 4.83
N GLY A 177 1.91 -0.53 5.64
CA GLY A 177 0.61 -0.37 6.28
C GLY A 177 -0.59 -0.42 5.33
N PHE A 178 -0.39 -0.71 4.05
CA PHE A 178 -1.44 -0.84 3.04
C PHE A 178 -1.58 -2.28 2.54
N GLY A 179 -2.78 -2.66 2.09
CA GLY A 179 -3.06 -3.97 1.52
C GLY A 179 -2.60 -5.11 2.44
N ILE A 180 -1.82 -6.05 1.90
CA ILE A 180 -1.34 -7.21 2.65
C ILE A 180 -0.41 -6.83 3.82
N ASP A 181 0.32 -5.71 3.72
CA ASP A 181 1.23 -5.32 4.80
C ASP A 181 0.47 -4.95 6.08
N ARG A 182 -0.73 -4.36 5.97
CA ARG A 182 -1.62 -4.09 7.11
C ARG A 182 -2.01 -5.38 7.86
N TYR A 183 -2.29 -6.46 7.15
CA TYR A 183 -2.60 -7.77 7.73
C TYR A 183 -1.36 -8.46 8.29
N TRP A 184 -0.23 -8.33 7.58
CA TRP A 184 1.05 -8.83 8.03
C TRP A 184 1.47 -8.25 9.39
N GLN A 185 1.29 -6.94 9.58
CA GLN A 185 1.62 -6.27 10.84
C GLN A 185 0.80 -6.80 12.04
N LYS A 186 -0.41 -7.33 11.80
CA LYS A 186 -1.28 -7.95 12.80
C LYS A 186 -1.04 -9.47 12.96
N SER A 187 -0.08 -10.02 12.22
CA SER A 187 0.20 -11.45 12.21
C SER A 187 1.37 -11.84 13.11
N ASP A 188 1.55 -13.15 13.31
CA ASP A 188 2.71 -13.72 14.02
C ASP A 188 4.03 -13.62 13.22
N GLN A 189 4.01 -13.01 12.04
CA GLN A 189 5.16 -12.61 11.22
C GLN A 189 6.22 -13.71 11.05
N LYS A 190 5.81 -14.90 10.62
CA LYS A 190 6.73 -16.02 10.42
C LYS A 190 7.75 -15.76 9.32
N HIS A 191 9.00 -16.08 9.63
CA HIS A 191 10.12 -16.09 8.70
C HIS A 191 10.59 -17.52 8.45
N TRP A 192 11.00 -17.81 7.21
CA TRP A 192 11.62 -19.09 6.86
C TRP A 192 13.06 -19.10 7.31
N LEU A 193 13.35 -19.83 8.40
CA LEU A 193 14.69 -19.98 8.95
C LEU A 193 15.37 -21.17 8.34
N ILE A 194 16.59 -20.94 7.82
CA ILE A 194 17.48 -21.96 7.27
C ILE A 194 18.76 -22.05 8.10
N LYS A 195 19.53 -23.13 7.90
CA LYS A 195 20.84 -23.30 8.52
C LYS A 195 21.93 -23.38 7.47
N CYS A 196 23.07 -22.71 7.68
CA CYS A 196 24.27 -22.94 6.92
C CYS A 196 25.02 -24.20 7.42
N ASP A 197 26.04 -24.65 6.71
CA ASP A 197 26.82 -25.84 7.11
C ASP A 197 27.56 -25.67 8.44
N ASN A 198 27.78 -24.43 8.87
CA ASN A 198 28.29 -24.11 10.21
C ASN A 198 27.17 -23.97 11.27
N ASN A 199 25.95 -24.45 10.99
CA ASN A 199 24.77 -24.43 11.88
C ASN A 199 24.28 -23.03 12.31
N HIS A 200 24.66 -21.95 11.64
CA HIS A 200 24.07 -20.64 11.91
C HIS A 200 22.65 -20.59 11.36
N GLU A 201 21.66 -20.39 12.23
CA GLU A 201 20.26 -20.26 11.86
C GLU A 201 19.92 -18.82 11.50
N GLN A 202 19.25 -18.60 10.34
CA GLN A 202 18.96 -17.28 9.80
C GLN A 202 17.81 -17.31 8.81
N TYR A 203 17.15 -16.20 8.58
CA TYR A 203 16.33 -15.97 7.38
C TYR A 203 17.14 -15.18 6.35
N LEU A 204 16.84 -15.38 5.07
CA LEU A 204 17.51 -14.66 3.99
C LEU A 204 16.96 -13.24 3.85
N SER A 205 17.84 -12.27 3.74
CA SER A 205 17.52 -10.85 3.56
C SER A 205 18.42 -10.20 2.52
N TRP A 206 17.92 -9.19 1.84
CA TRP A 206 18.67 -8.35 0.93
C TRP A 206 19.24 -7.13 1.68
N PRO A 207 20.50 -6.70 1.42
CA PRO A 207 21.49 -7.36 0.57
C PRO A 207 22.34 -8.44 1.28
N ASP A 208 22.23 -8.61 2.57
CA ASP A 208 23.18 -9.31 3.45
C ASP A 208 23.40 -10.78 3.10
N SER A 209 22.37 -11.44 2.55
CA SER A 209 22.43 -12.86 2.20
C SER A 209 22.97 -13.14 0.80
N ILE A 210 23.45 -12.11 0.08
CA ILE A 210 24.02 -12.25 -1.27
C ILE A 210 25.41 -11.60 -1.30
N ASN A 211 26.39 -12.39 -1.73
CA ASN A 211 27.69 -11.88 -2.13
C ASN A 211 27.58 -11.38 -3.58
N GLN A 212 27.61 -10.06 -3.76
CA GLN A 212 27.40 -9.43 -5.06
C GLN A 212 28.58 -9.65 -6.02
N GLU A 213 29.83 -9.78 -5.50
CA GLU A 213 31.02 -9.98 -6.32
C GLU A 213 31.09 -11.41 -6.85
N LYS A 214 30.75 -12.40 -6.01
CA LYS A 214 30.79 -13.82 -6.36
C LYS A 214 29.48 -14.34 -6.96
N GLU A 215 28.42 -13.53 -6.95
CA GLU A 215 27.06 -13.88 -7.40
C GLU A 215 26.50 -15.15 -6.72
N ILE A 216 26.76 -15.33 -5.41
CA ILE A 216 26.34 -16.47 -4.61
C ILE A 216 25.49 -16.06 -3.40
N TYR A 217 24.66 -16.97 -2.90
CA TYR A 217 24.05 -16.82 -1.58
C TYR A 217 25.08 -17.08 -0.50
N GLN A 218 25.06 -16.29 0.55
CA GLN A 218 26.01 -16.41 1.68
C GLN A 218 25.32 -16.36 3.04
N CYS A 219 25.93 -17.01 4.02
CA CYS A 219 25.53 -16.88 5.41
C CYS A 219 25.88 -15.49 5.94
N LYS A 220 24.91 -14.80 6.52
CA LYS A 220 25.10 -13.45 7.10
C LYS A 220 26.06 -13.45 8.29
N VAL A 221 26.27 -14.59 8.95
CA VAL A 221 27.10 -14.69 10.17
C VAL A 221 28.54 -15.05 9.84
N CYS A 222 28.79 -16.05 8.98
CA CYS A 222 30.13 -16.56 8.72
C CYS A 222 30.59 -16.45 7.26
N GLY A 223 29.77 -15.89 6.37
CA GLY A 223 30.13 -15.65 4.98
C GLY A 223 30.24 -16.91 4.10
N ILE A 224 30.03 -18.12 4.66
CA ILE A 224 30.07 -19.35 3.85
C ILE A 224 28.96 -19.35 2.81
N GLU A 225 29.22 -19.93 1.64
CA GLU A 225 28.21 -20.12 0.59
C GLU A 225 27.04 -20.98 1.11
N LEU A 226 25.84 -20.62 0.73
CA LEU A 226 24.61 -21.35 1.01
C LEU A 226 24.19 -22.12 -0.25
N SER A 227 24.20 -23.43 -0.17
CA SER A 227 23.71 -24.31 -1.23
C SER A 227 22.19 -24.22 -1.40
N ASP A 228 21.67 -24.71 -2.52
CA ASP A 228 20.22 -24.84 -2.71
C ASP A 228 19.59 -25.75 -1.64
N ASP A 229 20.33 -26.75 -1.16
CA ASP A 229 19.92 -27.66 -0.11
C ASP A 229 19.76 -26.95 1.26
N ASN A 230 20.67 -26.04 1.60
CA ASN A 230 20.52 -25.18 2.79
C ASN A 230 19.25 -24.34 2.69
N ARG A 231 18.91 -23.79 1.51
CA ARG A 231 17.73 -22.93 1.30
C ARG A 231 16.42 -23.72 1.32
N ARG A 232 16.42 -24.99 0.84
CA ARG A 232 15.26 -25.90 0.90
C ARG A 232 14.94 -26.31 2.33
N LYS A 233 15.96 -26.66 3.12
CA LYS A 233 15.82 -27.22 4.46
C LYS A 233 15.66 -26.10 5.49
N GLY A 234 14.45 -25.69 5.74
CA GLY A 234 14.15 -24.66 6.72
C GLY A 234 12.92 -24.99 7.57
N ARG A 235 12.55 -24.03 8.39
CA ARG A 235 11.34 -24.07 9.21
C ARG A 235 10.73 -22.68 9.34
N TRP A 236 9.43 -22.61 9.46
CA TRP A 236 8.76 -21.37 9.81
C TRP A 236 8.91 -21.05 11.29
N ALA A 237 9.34 -19.85 11.62
CA ALA A 237 9.46 -19.37 12.98
C ALA A 237 8.70 -18.05 13.15
N LYS A 238 7.88 -17.97 14.19
CA LYS A 238 7.15 -16.76 14.58
C LYS A 238 8.15 -15.69 15.06
N LYS A 239 7.83 -14.44 14.79
CA LYS A 239 8.59 -13.33 15.35
C LYS A 239 8.34 -13.24 16.86
N LYS A 240 9.41 -13.08 17.63
CA LYS A 240 9.33 -12.90 19.09
C LYS A 240 8.46 -11.69 19.43
N GLY A 241 7.53 -11.85 20.35
CA GLY A 241 6.58 -10.82 20.77
C GLY A 241 5.29 -10.77 19.95
N CYS A 242 5.13 -11.65 18.95
CA CYS A 242 3.93 -11.75 18.13
C CYS A 242 3.17 -13.08 18.33
N GLU A 243 3.35 -13.75 19.45
CA GLU A 243 2.80 -15.10 19.72
C GLU A 243 1.27 -15.12 19.76
N ASN A 244 0.65 -14.03 20.23
CA ASN A 244 -0.81 -13.85 20.35
C ASN A 244 -1.41 -13.03 19.20
N ALA A 245 -0.79 -13.07 18.03
CA ALA A 245 -1.24 -12.30 16.89
C ALA A 245 -2.60 -12.76 16.34
N GLU A 246 -3.32 -11.83 15.71
CA GLU A 246 -4.64 -12.07 15.13
C GLU A 246 -4.58 -13.02 13.92
N TYR A 247 -3.49 -12.94 13.14
CA TYR A 247 -3.30 -13.71 11.90
C TYR A 247 -2.11 -14.66 12.00
N SER A 248 -2.26 -15.84 11.39
CA SER A 248 -1.12 -16.69 11.02
C SER A 248 -0.45 -16.09 9.79
N GLY A 249 0.74 -15.52 9.95
CA GLY A 249 1.44 -14.76 8.91
C GLY A 249 2.63 -15.48 8.31
N TYR A 250 2.82 -15.36 6.99
CA TYR A 250 3.97 -15.91 6.27
C TYR A 250 4.56 -14.85 5.35
N TRP A 251 5.88 -14.66 5.39
CA TRP A 251 6.58 -13.83 4.42
C TRP A 251 7.39 -14.71 3.48
N ILE A 252 7.07 -14.60 2.17
CA ILE A 252 7.72 -15.41 1.12
C ILE A 252 8.44 -14.49 0.15
N SER A 253 9.77 -14.63 0.09
CA SER A 253 10.67 -13.92 -0.83
C SER A 253 11.21 -14.87 -1.89
N LEU A 254 11.57 -14.38 -3.07
CA LEU A 254 12.32 -15.19 -4.06
C LEU A 254 13.70 -15.60 -3.55
N LEU A 255 14.25 -14.95 -2.53
CA LEU A 255 15.52 -15.36 -1.91
C LEU A 255 15.48 -16.78 -1.34
N MET A 256 14.32 -17.22 -0.81
CA MET A 256 14.17 -18.57 -0.26
C MET A 256 13.88 -19.63 -1.31
N CYS A 257 13.55 -19.23 -2.53
CA CYS A 257 13.24 -20.15 -3.62
C CYS A 257 14.51 -20.77 -4.20
N SER A 258 14.73 -22.07 -4.01
CA SER A 258 15.96 -22.77 -4.41
C SER A 258 16.24 -22.71 -5.92
N TRP A 259 15.20 -22.62 -6.76
CA TRP A 259 15.36 -22.48 -8.22
C TRP A 259 15.77 -21.06 -8.69
N VAL A 260 15.86 -20.08 -7.78
CA VAL A 260 16.28 -18.72 -8.11
C VAL A 260 17.72 -18.51 -7.69
N SER A 261 18.65 -18.37 -8.65
CA SER A 261 20.06 -18.12 -8.36
C SER A 261 20.30 -16.72 -7.81
N ALA A 262 21.42 -16.54 -7.09
CA ALA A 262 21.85 -15.22 -6.62
C ALA A 262 22.05 -14.24 -7.78
N LYS A 263 22.67 -14.72 -8.89
CA LYS A 263 22.78 -13.94 -10.12
C LYS A 263 21.42 -13.40 -10.60
N LYS A 264 20.38 -14.23 -10.62
CA LYS A 264 19.02 -13.80 -11.03
C LYS A 264 18.45 -12.71 -10.13
N ILE A 265 18.72 -12.75 -8.83
CA ILE A 265 18.32 -11.68 -7.90
C ILE A 265 19.08 -10.38 -8.20
N LEU A 266 20.38 -10.46 -8.47
CA LEU A 266 21.20 -9.31 -8.86
C LEU A 266 20.75 -8.71 -10.20
N ASP A 267 20.42 -9.55 -11.20
CA ASP A 267 19.85 -9.10 -12.47
C ASP A 267 18.53 -8.35 -12.25
N TYR A 268 17.62 -8.87 -11.41
CA TYR A 268 16.39 -8.16 -11.07
C TYR A 268 16.66 -6.81 -10.41
N HIS A 269 17.60 -6.74 -9.46
CA HIS A 269 17.96 -5.49 -8.80
C HIS A 269 18.53 -4.45 -9.78
N LYS A 270 19.32 -4.91 -10.77
CA LYS A 270 19.95 -4.06 -11.79
C LYS A 270 18.98 -3.58 -12.87
N GLU A 271 18.08 -4.47 -13.33
CA GLU A 271 17.23 -4.22 -14.51
C GLU A 271 15.85 -3.67 -14.18
N LYS A 272 15.35 -3.91 -12.97
CA LYS A 272 14.00 -3.48 -12.56
C LYS A 272 14.06 -2.25 -11.68
N THR A 273 12.90 -1.57 -11.55
CA THR A 273 12.78 -0.47 -10.59
C THR A 273 12.91 -1.01 -9.17
N GLU A 274 13.39 -0.18 -8.24
CA GLU A 274 13.46 -0.55 -6.81
C GLU A 274 12.10 -1.01 -6.28
N GLU A 275 11.02 -0.31 -6.64
CA GLU A 275 9.65 -0.70 -6.28
C GLU A 275 9.32 -2.13 -6.75
N TYR A 276 9.61 -2.46 -8.01
CA TYR A 276 9.40 -3.82 -8.53
C TYR A 276 10.23 -4.84 -7.74
N PHE A 277 11.50 -4.52 -7.49
CA PHE A 277 12.42 -5.40 -6.78
C PHE A 277 11.96 -5.69 -5.35
N TYR A 278 11.63 -4.64 -4.57
CA TYR A 278 11.13 -4.84 -3.21
C TYR A 278 9.77 -5.54 -3.18
N ASN A 279 8.81 -5.08 -3.97
CA ASN A 279 7.44 -5.60 -3.90
C ASN A 279 7.30 -7.00 -4.50
N ARG A 280 7.92 -7.27 -5.66
CA ARG A 280 7.69 -8.50 -6.44
C ARG A 280 8.78 -9.55 -6.32
N VAL A 281 10.01 -9.16 -5.99
CA VAL A 281 11.13 -10.10 -5.78
C VAL A 281 11.31 -10.40 -4.31
N LEU A 282 11.37 -9.38 -3.46
CA LEU A 282 11.57 -9.57 -2.03
C LEU A 282 10.26 -9.83 -1.26
N GLY A 283 9.10 -9.48 -1.83
CA GLY A 283 7.83 -9.55 -1.11
C GLY A 283 7.80 -8.58 0.07
N LEU A 284 8.42 -7.42 -0.07
CA LEU A 284 8.49 -6.36 0.95
C LEU A 284 7.81 -5.09 0.44
N PRO A 285 7.10 -4.35 1.30
CA PRO A 285 6.55 -3.06 0.91
C PRO A 285 7.68 -2.07 0.62
N PHE A 286 7.50 -1.23 -0.40
CA PHE A 286 8.50 -0.23 -0.80
C PHE A 286 7.95 1.18 -0.69
N VAL A 287 8.77 2.08 -0.16
CA VAL A 287 8.52 3.52 -0.16
C VAL A 287 9.69 4.18 -0.88
N GLY A 288 9.48 4.57 -2.12
CA GLY A 288 10.44 5.42 -2.82
C GLY A 288 10.53 6.80 -2.19
N GLY A 289 11.68 7.45 -2.27
CA GLY A 289 11.97 8.76 -1.65
C GLY A 289 11.07 9.94 -2.09
N GLY A 290 9.95 9.69 -2.75
CA GLY A 290 8.93 10.66 -3.12
C GLY A 290 7.51 10.22 -2.81
N ASN A 291 7.34 9.02 -2.25
CA ASN A 291 6.03 8.39 -2.13
C ASN A 291 5.37 8.54 -0.74
N LYS A 292 6.04 9.21 0.20
CA LYS A 292 5.53 9.46 1.55
C LYS A 292 6.18 10.71 2.13
N LEU A 293 5.46 11.46 2.95
CA LEU A 293 6.08 12.48 3.79
C LEU A 293 6.83 11.77 4.94
N ILE A 294 8.12 12.05 5.11
CA ILE A 294 8.94 11.53 6.21
C ILE A 294 8.99 12.54 7.36
N TRP A 295 9.32 12.06 8.58
CA TRP A 295 9.33 12.90 9.77
C TRP A 295 10.28 14.09 9.63
N GLU A 296 11.46 13.87 9.08
CA GLU A 296 12.48 14.90 8.89
C GLU A 296 11.99 16.04 7.99
N ASP A 297 11.21 15.71 6.94
CA ASP A 297 10.61 16.70 6.04
C ASP A 297 9.47 17.47 6.69
N PHE A 298 8.78 16.89 7.64
CA PHE A 298 7.77 17.57 8.43
C PHE A 298 8.41 18.41 9.53
N ALA A 299 9.30 17.83 10.33
CA ALA A 299 9.87 18.42 11.53
C ALA A 299 10.71 19.69 11.24
N LYS A 300 11.39 19.76 10.10
CA LYS A 300 12.16 20.96 9.72
C LYS A 300 11.31 22.22 9.54
N ASN A 301 9.98 22.07 9.42
CA ASN A 301 9.05 23.19 9.28
C ASN A 301 8.51 23.66 10.64
N LEU A 302 8.75 22.92 11.73
CA LEU A 302 8.33 23.31 13.07
C LEU A 302 9.06 24.58 13.51
N THR A 303 8.30 25.53 14.06
CA THR A 303 8.84 26.78 14.55
C THR A 303 8.16 27.22 15.85
N THR A 304 8.95 27.80 16.76
CA THR A 304 8.43 28.45 17.96
C THR A 304 8.03 29.92 17.70
N ASN A 305 8.29 30.45 16.50
CA ASN A 305 7.84 31.76 16.14
C ASN A 305 6.32 31.80 16.04
N ILE A 306 5.73 32.90 16.50
CA ILE A 306 4.27 33.10 16.44
C ILE A 306 3.92 33.53 15.03
N ILE A 307 3.24 32.65 14.29
CA ILE A 307 2.68 32.92 12.95
C ILE A 307 1.14 33.00 12.97
N THR A 308 0.54 32.89 14.16
CA THR A 308 -0.90 33.11 14.35
C THR A 308 -1.23 34.55 14.00
N PRO A 309 -2.10 34.82 13.00
CA PRO A 309 -2.44 36.18 12.59
C PRO A 309 -3.30 36.89 13.63
N ALA A 310 -3.28 38.22 13.63
CA ALA A 310 -4.21 39.00 14.40
C ALA A 310 -5.68 38.78 13.93
N GLU A 311 -6.65 39.05 14.79
CA GLU A 311 -8.07 38.74 14.51
C GLU A 311 -8.64 39.42 13.24
N ASN A 312 -8.00 40.54 12.82
CA ASN A 312 -8.38 41.29 11.62
C ASN A 312 -7.53 40.94 10.39
N GLU A 313 -6.59 40.01 10.50
CA GLU A 313 -5.75 39.57 9.39
C GLU A 313 -6.35 38.36 8.67
N PRO A 314 -6.01 38.18 7.38
CA PRO A 314 -6.50 37.04 6.62
C PRO A 314 -5.94 35.71 7.16
N CYS A 315 -6.81 34.74 7.36
CA CYS A 315 -6.44 33.36 7.63
C CYS A 315 -7.42 32.38 6.96
N VAL A 316 -7.04 31.13 6.92
CA VAL A 316 -7.82 30.07 6.27
C VAL A 316 -8.03 28.92 7.25
N MET A 317 -9.24 28.38 7.26
CA MET A 317 -9.59 27.14 7.92
C MET A 317 -9.89 26.09 6.85
N GLY A 318 -9.13 25.00 6.83
CA GLY A 318 -9.43 23.80 6.04
C GLY A 318 -10.14 22.80 6.95
N ILE A 319 -11.26 22.23 6.50
CA ILE A 319 -12.10 21.34 7.31
C ILE A 319 -12.40 20.07 6.51
N ASP A 320 -11.94 18.92 6.99
CA ASP A 320 -12.33 17.60 6.48
C ASP A 320 -13.50 17.06 7.29
N THR A 321 -14.52 16.55 6.60
CA THR A 321 -15.76 16.08 7.23
C THR A 321 -15.92 14.58 7.09
N GLY A 322 -16.44 13.94 8.11
CA GLY A 322 -16.71 12.52 8.16
C GLY A 322 -17.52 12.19 9.39
N LEU A 323 -17.14 11.17 10.13
CA LEU A 323 -17.67 10.92 11.48
C LEU A 323 -17.23 11.99 12.48
N LYS A 324 -16.19 12.74 12.15
CA LYS A 324 -15.59 13.82 12.94
C LYS A 324 -15.35 15.02 12.04
N LEU A 325 -15.12 16.17 12.64
CA LEU A 325 -14.81 17.42 11.97
C LEU A 325 -13.35 17.77 12.26
N ASP A 326 -12.43 17.24 11.45
CA ASP A 326 -11.01 17.54 11.57
C ASP A 326 -10.67 18.84 10.84
N TYR A 327 -9.97 19.77 11.50
CA TYR A 327 -9.64 21.04 10.89
C TYR A 327 -8.21 21.49 11.15
N VAL A 328 -7.70 22.33 10.26
CA VAL A 328 -6.46 23.08 10.41
C VAL A 328 -6.71 24.57 10.25
N LEU A 329 -5.96 25.36 10.99
CA LEU A 329 -5.93 26.83 10.85
C LEU A 329 -4.56 27.25 10.38
N GLY A 330 -4.53 28.12 9.39
CA GLY A 330 -3.28 28.65 8.87
C GLY A 330 -3.42 30.03 8.23
N SER A 331 -2.28 30.71 8.12
CA SER A 331 -2.11 31.98 7.42
C SER A 331 -1.29 31.76 6.14
N ARG A 332 -0.89 32.85 5.47
CA ARG A 332 0.07 32.80 4.36
C ARG A 332 1.42 32.17 4.76
N GLU A 333 1.82 32.30 6.02
CA GLU A 333 3.12 31.84 6.52
C GLU A 333 3.13 30.35 6.84
N GLY A 334 1.97 29.76 7.17
CA GLY A 334 1.88 28.34 7.47
C GLY A 334 0.72 27.99 8.39
N LEU A 335 0.80 26.79 8.98
CA LEU A 335 -0.18 26.24 9.90
C LEU A 335 0.15 26.64 11.33
N PHE A 336 -0.84 27.13 12.08
CA PHE A 336 -0.64 27.53 13.47
C PHE A 336 -1.50 26.75 14.47
N TYR A 337 -2.50 25.96 14.01
CA TYR A 337 -3.33 25.16 14.87
C TYR A 337 -4.03 24.03 14.10
N HIS A 338 -4.29 22.94 14.78
CA HIS A 338 -5.16 21.85 14.30
C HIS A 338 -5.94 21.23 15.46
N ALA A 339 -7.12 20.74 15.19
CA ALA A 339 -7.92 19.99 16.16
C ALA A 339 -9.05 19.20 15.48
N GLU A 340 -9.79 18.46 16.30
CA GLU A 340 -11.10 17.87 16.00
C GLU A 340 -12.17 18.71 16.67
N ALA A 341 -13.09 19.29 15.91
CA ALA A 341 -14.22 20.04 16.45
C ALA A 341 -15.32 19.09 16.91
N LYS A 342 -15.92 19.40 18.04
CA LYS A 342 -17.04 18.63 18.61
C LYS A 342 -18.31 18.75 17.75
N ASP A 343 -18.52 19.93 17.21
CA ASP A 343 -19.67 20.27 16.37
C ASP A 343 -19.42 21.53 15.53
N TYR A 344 -20.38 21.89 14.69
CA TYR A 344 -20.32 23.09 13.87
C TYR A 344 -20.35 24.40 14.68
N ASN A 345 -20.81 24.40 15.96
CA ASN A 345 -20.81 25.61 16.78
C ASN A 345 -19.38 25.99 17.18
N GLU A 346 -18.52 25.03 17.39
CA GLU A 346 -17.09 25.30 17.62
C GLU A 346 -16.45 25.98 16.40
N LEU A 347 -16.74 25.50 15.19
CA LEU A 347 -16.31 26.14 13.95
C LEU A 347 -16.89 27.55 13.78
N ASP A 348 -18.16 27.75 14.15
CA ASP A 348 -18.80 29.08 14.15
C ASP A 348 -18.09 30.05 15.10
N ASN A 349 -17.60 29.61 16.26
CA ASN A 349 -16.84 30.45 17.20
C ASN A 349 -15.48 30.84 16.62
N LEU A 350 -14.79 29.95 15.90
CA LEU A 350 -13.55 30.28 15.18
C LEU A 350 -13.79 31.33 14.10
N MET A 351 -14.86 31.17 13.31
CA MET A 351 -15.24 32.13 12.28
C MET A 351 -15.62 33.52 12.84
N LYS A 352 -16.18 33.60 14.06
CA LYS A 352 -16.46 34.85 14.77
C LYS A 352 -15.17 35.54 15.24
N ARG A 353 -14.22 34.75 15.75
CA ARG A 353 -12.94 35.25 16.27
C ARG A 353 -12.13 35.93 15.19
N TRP A 354 -11.92 35.29 14.02
CA TRP A 354 -11.14 35.88 12.92
C TRP A 354 -12.07 36.45 11.85
N LYS A 355 -12.24 37.77 11.86
CA LYS A 355 -13.20 38.47 10.98
C LYS A 355 -12.90 38.30 9.48
N ARG A 356 -11.64 38.09 9.11
CA ARG A 356 -11.20 37.90 7.72
C ARG A 356 -10.84 36.43 7.38
N MET A 357 -11.26 35.49 8.23
CA MET A 357 -11.10 34.06 7.95
C MET A 357 -12.06 33.64 6.83
N ILE A 358 -11.53 32.87 5.90
CA ILE A 358 -12.37 32.03 5.03
C ILE A 358 -12.20 30.56 5.43
N ALA A 359 -13.19 29.74 5.15
CA ALA A 359 -13.13 28.29 5.34
C ALA A 359 -13.39 27.56 4.03
N VAL A 360 -12.64 26.47 3.80
CA VAL A 360 -12.94 25.49 2.76
C VAL A 360 -13.25 24.18 3.47
N ILE A 361 -14.48 23.70 3.30
CA ILE A 361 -15.00 22.52 3.98
C ILE A 361 -15.30 21.42 2.97
N ASP A 362 -14.84 20.18 3.25
CA ASP A 362 -15.21 19.03 2.42
C ASP A 362 -16.73 18.81 2.47
N ALA A 363 -17.33 18.69 1.28
CA ALA A 363 -18.75 18.42 1.13
C ALA A 363 -19.06 16.93 0.92
N GLY A 364 -18.02 16.08 0.80
CA GLY A 364 -18.20 14.65 0.53
C GLY A 364 -18.60 13.82 1.74
N GLY A 365 -18.14 14.20 2.94
CA GLY A 365 -18.42 13.46 4.17
C GLY A 365 -19.77 13.82 4.83
N ASP A 366 -20.02 15.11 5.05
CA ASP A 366 -21.30 15.63 5.61
C ASP A 366 -21.84 16.78 4.76
N LEU A 367 -22.52 16.44 3.68
CA LEU A 367 -23.07 17.43 2.75
C LEU A 367 -24.11 18.38 3.40
N ILE A 368 -24.93 17.87 4.30
CA ILE A 368 -26.01 18.66 4.91
C ILE A 368 -25.43 19.67 5.90
N GLY A 369 -24.54 19.23 6.78
CA GLY A 369 -23.88 20.08 7.75
C GLY A 369 -23.01 21.14 7.08
N SER A 370 -22.23 20.77 6.08
CA SER A 370 -21.36 21.66 5.31
C SER A 370 -22.16 22.74 4.57
N ARG A 371 -23.30 22.40 3.97
CA ARG A 371 -24.20 23.38 3.32
C ARG A 371 -24.78 24.37 4.32
N LYS A 372 -25.29 23.89 5.48
CA LYS A 372 -25.81 24.76 6.54
C LYS A 372 -24.71 25.68 7.10
N PHE A 373 -23.49 25.18 7.25
CA PHE A 373 -22.36 26.00 7.68
C PHE A 373 -22.02 27.08 6.63
N LYS A 374 -22.01 26.75 5.34
CA LYS A 374 -21.86 27.72 4.25
C LYS A 374 -22.95 28.79 4.26
N GLU A 375 -24.19 28.41 4.46
CA GLU A 375 -25.35 29.35 4.52
C GLU A 375 -25.21 30.37 5.66
N ARG A 376 -24.75 29.92 6.85
CA ARG A 376 -24.50 30.82 8.00
C ARG A 376 -23.36 31.83 7.74
N TRP A 377 -22.37 31.42 6.97
CA TRP A 377 -21.15 32.22 6.69
C TRP A 377 -21.02 32.56 5.21
N GLN A 378 -22.12 32.99 4.59
CA GLN A 378 -22.15 33.32 3.16
C GLN A 378 -21.05 34.29 2.78
N GLY A 379 -20.32 33.98 1.71
CA GLY A 379 -19.16 34.76 1.24
C GLY A 379 -17.84 34.40 1.92
N ARG A 380 -17.85 33.61 3.00
CA ARG A 380 -16.66 33.22 3.76
C ARG A 380 -16.41 31.71 3.82
N VAL A 381 -17.39 30.89 3.51
CA VAL A 381 -17.29 29.42 3.51
C VAL A 381 -17.53 28.90 2.10
N TYR A 382 -16.62 28.02 1.65
CA TYR A 382 -16.62 27.39 0.34
C TYR A 382 -16.72 25.87 0.51
N LEU A 383 -17.52 25.22 -0.34
CA LEU A 383 -17.64 23.75 -0.36
C LEU A 383 -16.55 23.15 -1.24
N GLY A 384 -15.70 22.30 -0.67
CA GLY A 384 -14.69 21.54 -1.36
C GLY A 384 -15.24 20.18 -1.83
N TYR A 385 -14.92 19.80 -3.06
CA TYR A 385 -15.26 18.50 -3.63
C TYR A 385 -14.00 17.84 -4.17
N PHE A 386 -13.55 16.78 -3.52
CA PHE A 386 -12.44 15.98 -4.03
C PHE A 386 -12.87 15.19 -5.26
N ARG A 387 -12.11 15.33 -6.34
CA ARG A 387 -12.31 14.58 -7.60
C ARG A 387 -11.13 13.67 -7.88
N GLY A 388 -11.34 12.59 -8.65
CA GLY A 388 -10.26 11.74 -9.15
C GLY A 388 -9.44 12.41 -10.26
N ALA A 389 -8.28 11.85 -10.56
CA ALA A 389 -7.28 12.38 -11.51
C ALA A 389 -7.68 12.22 -13.00
N ASP A 390 -8.94 12.31 -13.36
CA ASP A 390 -9.42 11.87 -14.70
C ASP A 390 -9.12 12.84 -15.85
N LYS A 391 -8.57 14.03 -15.60
CA LYS A 391 -8.31 15.03 -16.66
C LYS A 391 -6.91 15.63 -16.57
N LYS A 392 -6.03 15.24 -17.49
CA LYS A 392 -4.73 15.88 -17.68
C LYS A 392 -4.94 17.35 -18.12
N GLY A 393 -4.27 18.29 -17.46
CA GLY A 393 -4.21 19.69 -17.86
C GLY A 393 -5.15 20.65 -17.13
N GLU A 394 -6.03 20.19 -16.24
CA GLU A 394 -6.84 21.07 -15.40
C GLU A 394 -6.05 21.57 -14.17
N GLU A 395 -6.47 22.74 -13.63
CA GLU A 395 -5.92 23.28 -12.38
C GLU A 395 -6.20 22.35 -11.20
N ILE A 396 -5.28 22.30 -10.20
CA ILE A 396 -5.48 21.52 -8.96
C ILE A 396 -6.76 21.96 -8.25
N PHE A 397 -7.00 23.28 -8.21
CA PHE A 397 -8.18 23.89 -7.59
C PHE A 397 -9.01 24.61 -8.65
N THR A 398 -10.13 24.05 -9.02
CA THR A 398 -11.06 24.66 -9.99
C THR A 398 -12.23 25.27 -9.24
N TRP A 399 -12.29 26.62 -9.23
CA TRP A 399 -13.34 27.37 -8.54
C TRP A 399 -14.59 27.47 -9.39
N GLY A 400 -15.75 27.27 -8.75
CA GLY A 400 -17.06 27.43 -9.37
C GLY A 400 -17.35 28.86 -9.81
N LYS A 401 -18.25 29.03 -10.78
CA LYS A 401 -18.72 30.32 -11.34
C LYS A 401 -20.24 30.39 -11.26
N GLY A 402 -20.80 31.60 -11.28
CA GLY A 402 -22.25 31.79 -11.21
C GLY A 402 -22.82 31.20 -9.93
N ASP A 403 -23.81 30.35 -10.03
CA ASP A 403 -24.50 29.72 -8.89
C ASP A 403 -23.60 28.82 -8.05
N GLU A 404 -22.50 28.32 -8.64
CA GLU A 404 -21.51 27.48 -7.96
C GLU A 404 -20.30 28.28 -7.42
N TYR A 405 -20.36 29.60 -7.40
CA TYR A 405 -19.23 30.48 -7.01
C TYR A 405 -18.59 30.12 -5.67
N TYR A 406 -19.37 29.58 -4.72
CA TYR A 406 -18.91 29.17 -3.39
C TYR A 406 -18.55 27.68 -3.34
N THR A 407 -18.01 27.14 -4.42
CA THR A 407 -17.52 25.76 -4.50
C THR A 407 -16.11 25.72 -5.08
N VAL A 408 -15.37 24.67 -4.74
CA VAL A 408 -14.08 24.34 -5.36
C VAL A 408 -13.98 22.83 -5.62
N ALA A 409 -13.70 22.45 -6.86
CA ALA A 409 -13.33 21.09 -7.20
C ALA A 409 -11.81 20.92 -7.03
N ILE A 410 -11.39 19.91 -6.29
CA ILE A 410 -10.01 19.66 -5.88
C ILE A 410 -9.54 18.34 -6.48
N ASP A 411 -8.48 18.36 -7.28
CA ASP A 411 -7.80 17.13 -7.69
C ASP A 411 -7.12 16.52 -6.44
N ARG A 412 -7.69 15.42 -5.94
CA ARG A 412 -7.25 14.80 -4.68
C ARG A 412 -5.78 14.38 -4.72
N GLU A 413 -5.38 13.73 -5.81
CA GLU A 413 -4.03 13.17 -5.93
C GLU A 413 -2.97 14.26 -6.02
N ARG A 414 -3.24 15.29 -6.83
CA ARG A 414 -2.35 16.43 -7.00
C ARG A 414 -2.39 17.38 -5.81
N GLY A 415 -3.53 17.53 -5.14
CA GLY A 415 -3.67 18.32 -3.91
C GLY A 415 -2.86 17.73 -2.75
N ILE A 416 -2.92 16.42 -2.54
CA ILE A 416 -2.10 15.72 -1.54
C ILE A 416 -0.62 15.87 -1.89
N GLN A 417 -0.24 15.65 -3.17
CA GLN A 417 1.15 15.82 -3.61
C GLN A 417 1.65 17.24 -3.34
N LEU A 418 0.85 18.25 -3.65
CA LEU A 418 1.19 19.65 -3.41
C LEU A 418 1.45 19.91 -1.92
N ALA A 419 0.59 19.41 -1.03
CA ALA A 419 0.79 19.55 0.42
C ALA A 419 2.10 18.86 0.88
N VAL A 420 2.39 17.66 0.38
CA VAL A 420 3.66 16.97 0.66
C VAL A 420 4.86 17.77 0.18
N ASP A 421 4.80 18.34 -1.04
CA ASP A 421 5.89 19.13 -1.61
C ASP A 421 6.12 20.43 -0.82
N TYR A 422 5.05 21.05 -0.29
CA TYR A 422 5.19 22.22 0.60
C TYR A 422 5.99 21.91 1.86
N PHE A 423 5.75 20.78 2.50
CA PHE A 423 6.56 20.34 3.65
C PHE A 423 7.99 19.99 3.25
N ARG A 424 8.18 19.25 2.15
CA ARG A 424 9.52 18.87 1.68
C ARG A 424 10.39 20.04 1.29
N ASP A 425 9.81 21.02 0.64
CA ASP A 425 10.56 22.17 0.14
C ASP A 425 10.74 23.26 1.22
N GLY A 426 10.19 23.07 2.43
CA GLY A 426 10.26 24.07 3.48
C GLY A 426 9.45 25.33 3.17
N ARG A 427 8.37 25.20 2.38
CA ARG A 427 7.50 26.33 1.95
C ARG A 427 6.36 26.64 2.92
N ILE A 428 6.26 25.91 4.01
CA ILE A 428 5.23 26.02 5.03
C ILE A 428 5.90 26.06 6.40
N SER A 429 5.56 27.02 7.25
CA SER A 429 5.92 27.00 8.66
C SER A 429 4.83 26.29 9.47
N VAL A 430 5.20 25.65 10.57
CA VAL A 430 4.27 24.96 11.46
C VAL A 430 4.54 25.43 12.89
N GLN A 431 3.65 26.25 13.43
CA GLN A 431 3.83 26.84 14.76
C GLN A 431 3.61 25.82 15.87
N GLY A 432 4.61 25.59 16.69
CA GLY A 432 4.55 24.70 17.86
C GLY A 432 5.71 23.73 17.93
N THR A 433 5.57 22.78 18.85
CA THR A 433 6.54 21.72 19.11
C THR A 433 6.11 20.40 18.47
N GLU A 434 6.99 19.41 18.50
CA GLU A 434 6.71 18.04 18.08
C GLU A 434 5.47 17.46 18.79
N GLY A 435 5.35 17.68 20.11
CA GLY A 435 4.23 17.20 20.91
C GLY A 435 2.88 17.78 20.47
N ASP A 436 2.85 19.06 20.08
CA ASP A 436 1.62 19.74 19.62
C ASP A 436 1.11 19.16 18.29
N TRP A 437 2.01 18.63 17.45
CA TRP A 437 1.68 18.15 16.09
C TRP A 437 1.76 16.63 15.94
N HIS A 438 1.98 15.88 17.00
CA HIS A 438 2.10 14.41 16.92
C HIS A 438 0.86 13.74 16.33
N ASP A 439 -0.32 14.16 16.75
CA ASP A 439 -1.58 13.63 16.23
C ASP A 439 -1.81 14.00 14.76
N TYR A 440 -1.50 15.24 14.36
CA TYR A 440 -1.49 15.65 12.95
C TYR A 440 -0.52 14.80 12.13
N TRP A 441 0.71 14.61 12.64
CA TRP A 441 1.72 13.79 11.98
C TRP A 441 1.23 12.35 11.76
N THR A 442 0.49 11.78 12.69
CA THR A 442 -0.08 10.43 12.53
C THR A 442 -1.00 10.37 11.30
N HIS A 443 -1.83 11.38 11.08
CA HIS A 443 -2.68 11.48 9.89
C HIS A 443 -1.88 11.67 8.60
N ALA A 444 -0.85 12.50 8.60
CA ALA A 444 0.03 12.72 7.46
C ALA A 444 0.83 11.45 7.10
N ASN A 445 1.33 10.75 8.11
CA ASN A 445 2.11 9.53 7.94
C ASN A 445 1.28 8.33 7.45
N ASN A 446 -0.04 8.36 7.53
CA ASN A 446 -0.93 7.34 7.00
C ASN A 446 -1.12 7.41 5.48
N LEU A 447 -0.64 8.46 4.82
CA LEU A 447 -0.73 8.61 3.37
C LEU A 447 0.55 8.11 2.68
N THR A 448 0.36 7.26 1.68
CA THR A 448 1.45 6.74 0.86
C THR A 448 1.04 6.76 -0.62
N ARG A 449 1.96 7.18 -1.48
CA ARG A 449 1.78 7.23 -2.92
C ARG A 449 2.19 5.89 -3.54
N ILE A 450 1.28 5.22 -4.22
CA ILE A 450 1.53 3.97 -4.92
C ILE A 450 1.46 4.15 -6.43
N ARG A 451 2.23 3.35 -7.15
CA ARG A 451 2.16 3.23 -8.61
C ARG A 451 0.91 2.45 -9.00
N ILE A 452 0.20 2.95 -10.01
CA ILE A 452 -0.94 2.25 -10.61
C ILE A 452 -0.55 1.79 -12.01
N GLU A 453 -0.80 0.52 -12.29
CA GLU A 453 -0.65 -0.10 -13.59
C GLU A 453 -2.02 -0.41 -14.19
N ASP A 454 -2.13 -0.36 -15.50
CA ASP A 454 -3.33 -0.81 -16.18
C ASP A 454 -3.46 -2.33 -16.02
N PRO A 455 -4.58 -2.84 -15.50
CA PRO A 455 -4.73 -4.26 -15.21
C PRO A 455 -4.60 -5.18 -16.43
N LYS A 456 -4.87 -4.65 -17.63
CA LYS A 456 -4.84 -5.43 -18.88
C LYS A 456 -3.48 -5.39 -19.56
N THR A 457 -2.84 -4.23 -19.59
CA THR A 457 -1.60 -4.01 -20.33
C THR A 457 -0.36 -4.03 -19.44
N MET A 458 -0.53 -3.99 -18.10
CA MET A 458 0.52 -3.84 -17.11
C MET A 458 1.37 -2.58 -17.32
N GLN A 459 0.88 -1.65 -18.15
CA GLN A 459 1.54 -0.38 -18.40
C GLN A 459 1.28 0.61 -17.26
N PHE A 460 2.26 1.44 -17.00
CA PHE A 460 2.13 2.53 -16.01
C PHE A 460 0.98 3.47 -16.39
N LYS A 461 -0.01 3.60 -15.48
CA LYS A 461 -1.18 4.47 -15.64
C LYS A 461 -1.08 5.77 -14.85
N GLY A 462 -0.30 5.76 -13.78
CA GLY A 462 -0.16 6.93 -12.91
C GLY A 462 0.21 6.55 -11.47
N PHE A 463 0.03 7.51 -10.58
CA PHE A 463 0.17 7.30 -9.14
C PHE A 463 -1.15 7.62 -8.44
N LYS A 464 -1.33 7.02 -7.25
CA LYS A 464 -2.48 7.27 -6.38
C LYS A 464 -2.02 7.34 -4.93
N TRP A 465 -2.56 8.27 -4.17
CA TRP A 465 -2.38 8.32 -2.73
C TRP A 465 -3.38 7.38 -2.04
N VAL A 466 -2.84 6.43 -1.28
CA VAL A 466 -3.62 5.47 -0.48
C VAL A 466 -3.40 5.72 1.00
N ARG A 467 -4.39 5.37 1.81
CA ARG A 467 -4.33 5.55 3.26
C ARG A 467 -4.17 4.20 3.97
N SER A 468 -3.35 4.17 5.01
CA SER A 468 -3.21 3.04 5.93
C SER A 468 -3.96 3.24 7.26
N GLY A 469 -4.48 4.43 7.50
CA GLY A 469 -5.23 4.83 8.68
C GLY A 469 -5.96 6.17 8.47
N PRO A 470 -6.38 6.88 9.55
CA PRO A 470 -6.98 8.21 9.44
C PRO A 470 -6.04 9.20 8.74
N ASP A 471 -6.55 9.98 7.79
CA ASP A 471 -5.81 10.99 7.01
C ASP A 471 -6.47 12.38 7.03
N HIS A 472 -7.53 12.55 7.82
CA HIS A 472 -8.42 13.69 7.81
C HIS A 472 -7.72 15.04 8.03
N LYS A 473 -6.83 15.17 9.02
CA LYS A 473 -6.09 16.41 9.29
C LYS A 473 -5.17 16.80 8.14
N PHE A 474 -4.60 15.82 7.43
CA PHE A 474 -3.81 16.11 6.25
C PHE A 474 -4.68 16.53 5.05
N LEU A 475 -5.86 15.93 4.88
CA LEU A 475 -6.82 16.39 3.87
C LEU A 475 -7.36 17.79 4.20
N ALA A 476 -7.55 18.12 5.48
CA ALA A 476 -7.86 19.49 5.90
C ALA A 476 -6.76 20.50 5.48
N THR A 477 -5.49 20.07 5.43
CA THR A 477 -4.39 20.91 4.89
C THR A 477 -4.53 21.15 3.39
N VAL A 478 -4.98 20.16 2.62
CA VAL A 478 -5.26 20.35 1.18
C VAL A 478 -6.39 21.38 0.98
N LEU A 479 -7.43 21.35 1.82
CA LEU A 479 -8.53 22.33 1.82
C LEU A 479 -8.03 23.72 2.23
N TRP A 480 -7.13 23.81 3.22
CA TRP A 480 -6.46 25.06 3.57
C TRP A 480 -5.66 25.65 2.40
N LEU A 481 -4.89 24.82 1.67
CA LEU A 481 -4.18 25.26 0.45
C LEU A 481 -5.14 25.79 -0.62
N ALA A 482 -6.31 25.17 -0.79
CA ALA A 482 -7.34 25.69 -1.68
C ALA A 482 -7.80 27.09 -1.25
N GLY A 483 -7.99 27.33 0.06
CA GLY A 483 -8.32 28.65 0.58
C GLY A 483 -7.22 29.69 0.36
N LEU A 484 -5.96 29.32 0.51
CA LEU A 484 -4.83 30.20 0.16
C LEU A 484 -4.85 30.58 -1.34
N HIS A 485 -5.12 29.62 -2.21
CA HIS A 485 -5.29 29.88 -3.63
C HIS A 485 -6.43 30.86 -3.92
N LYS A 486 -7.54 30.79 -3.18
CA LYS A 486 -8.66 31.75 -3.29
C LYS A 486 -8.25 33.16 -2.96
N PHE A 487 -7.39 33.37 -1.98
CA PHE A 487 -6.83 34.69 -1.65
C PHE A 487 -5.82 35.20 -2.70
N GLY A 488 -5.47 34.41 -3.71
CA GLY A 488 -4.53 34.77 -4.75
C GLY A 488 -3.06 34.66 -4.34
N TYR A 489 -2.77 34.00 -3.22
CA TYR A 489 -1.42 33.67 -2.84
C TYR A 489 -0.89 32.56 -3.76
N ASN A 490 0.30 32.76 -4.32
CA ASN A 490 1.04 31.78 -5.13
C ASN A 490 0.27 31.16 -6.32
N LYS A 491 -0.54 31.96 -7.05
CA LYS A 491 -1.27 31.47 -8.24
C LYS A 491 -0.37 30.72 -9.24
N ALA A 492 0.87 31.16 -9.43
CA ALA A 492 1.82 30.54 -10.37
C ALA A 492 2.23 29.12 -9.96
N GLU A 493 2.16 28.76 -8.67
CA GLU A 493 2.53 27.43 -8.17
C GLU A 493 1.40 26.40 -8.31
N PHE A 494 0.17 26.85 -8.52
CA PHE A 494 -1.03 26.00 -8.67
C PHE A 494 -1.41 25.75 -10.14
N ILE A 495 -0.72 26.36 -11.08
CA ILE A 495 -0.89 26.15 -12.53
C ILE A 495 0.18 25.15 -12.98
N GLY A 496 -0.25 23.99 -13.40
CA GLY A 496 0.42 22.84 -13.98
C GLY A 496 1.95 22.82 -14.10
N GLU A 497 2.49 21.65 -14.20
CA GLU A 497 3.89 21.26 -14.38
C GLU A 497 4.85 22.41 -14.76
N ARG A 498 5.53 22.98 -13.77
CA ARG A 498 6.86 23.51 -14.07
C ARG A 498 7.70 22.29 -14.45
N GLU A 499 8.29 22.33 -15.65
CA GLU A 499 9.47 21.54 -15.94
C GLU A 499 10.32 21.57 -14.67
N ARG A 500 10.50 20.44 -14.03
CA ARG A 500 11.45 20.32 -12.93
C ARG A 500 12.77 20.76 -13.54
N ILE A 501 13.30 21.88 -13.08
CA ILE A 501 14.74 22.11 -13.18
C ILE A 501 15.30 20.93 -12.37
N VAL A 502 15.73 19.90 -13.09
CA VAL A 502 16.46 18.79 -12.52
C VAL A 502 17.63 19.46 -11.86
N ALA A 503 17.67 19.48 -10.53
CA ALA A 503 18.86 19.88 -9.82
C ALA A 503 19.99 19.07 -10.48
N PRO A 504 21.10 19.71 -10.87
CA PRO A 504 22.15 19.00 -11.57
C PRO A 504 22.48 17.78 -10.74
N VAL A 505 22.36 16.60 -11.35
CA VAL A 505 22.71 15.33 -10.73
C VAL A 505 24.14 15.50 -10.30
N VAL A 506 24.36 15.62 -8.99
CA VAL A 506 25.72 15.58 -8.44
C VAL A 506 26.23 14.21 -8.85
N PRO A 507 27.23 14.10 -9.73
CA PRO A 507 27.68 12.82 -10.20
C PRO A 507 28.11 12.02 -8.98
N HIS A 508 27.59 10.81 -8.82
CA HIS A 508 28.07 9.87 -7.81
C HIS A 508 29.57 9.74 -8.00
N ILE A 509 30.35 10.21 -7.04
CA ILE A 509 31.80 10.07 -7.05
C ILE A 509 32.09 8.60 -6.88
N THR A 510 32.41 7.93 -7.98
CA THR A 510 32.86 6.54 -7.97
C THR A 510 34.19 6.43 -7.22
N PRO A 511 34.53 5.25 -6.66
CA PRO A 511 35.83 5.05 -6.00
C PRO A 511 37.04 5.49 -6.87
N ASP A 512 36.93 5.33 -8.19
CA ASP A 512 37.97 5.73 -9.17
C ASP A 512 38.13 7.27 -9.24
N MET A 513 37.06 8.05 -9.08
CA MET A 513 37.15 9.52 -9.01
C MET A 513 37.80 10.02 -7.72
N ARG A 514 37.63 9.32 -6.58
CA ARG A 514 38.32 9.66 -5.32
C ARG A 514 39.82 9.46 -5.43
N THR A 515 40.25 8.43 -6.13
CA THR A 515 41.70 8.14 -6.33
C THR A 515 42.36 9.17 -7.26
N ARG A 516 41.62 9.68 -8.27
CA ARG A 516 42.10 10.77 -9.15
C ARG A 516 42.17 12.13 -8.49
N ALA A 517 41.25 12.41 -7.54
CA ALA A 517 41.25 13.67 -6.79
C ALA A 517 42.42 13.82 -5.80
N LEU A 518 43.13 12.72 -5.50
CA LEU A 518 44.31 12.72 -4.64
C LEU A 518 45.62 12.91 -5.42
N THR A 519 45.58 13.04 -6.75
CA THR A 519 46.76 13.38 -7.57
C THR A 519 46.84 14.89 -7.77
N PRO A 520 48.04 15.47 -7.94
CA PRO A 520 48.19 16.91 -8.16
C PRO A 520 47.33 17.45 -9.33
N ALA A 521 47.21 16.69 -10.42
CA ALA A 521 46.34 17.04 -11.56
C ALA A 521 44.83 16.98 -11.24
N GLY A 522 44.42 16.17 -10.27
CA GLY A 522 43.02 16.06 -9.80
C GLY A 522 42.63 17.21 -8.89
N GLN A 523 43.56 17.75 -8.12
CA GLN A 523 43.32 18.93 -7.25
C GLN A 523 43.06 20.19 -8.08
N ASP A 524 43.77 20.36 -9.20
CA ASP A 524 43.57 21.51 -10.10
C ASP A 524 42.17 21.46 -10.75
N ILE A 525 41.66 20.27 -11.10
CA ILE A 525 40.30 20.10 -11.66
C ILE A 525 39.24 20.44 -10.61
N VAL A 526 39.42 19.99 -9.37
CA VAL A 526 38.49 20.29 -8.26
C VAL A 526 38.48 21.77 -7.94
N GLN A 527 39.65 22.42 -7.95
CA GLN A 527 39.78 23.86 -7.71
C GLN A 527 39.12 24.69 -8.82
N ALA A 528 39.34 24.34 -10.10
CA ALA A 528 38.70 24.98 -11.24
C ALA A 528 37.16 24.84 -11.22
N THR A 529 36.65 23.69 -10.84
CA THR A 529 35.21 23.44 -10.72
C THR A 529 34.60 24.24 -9.57
N LEU A 530 35.28 24.36 -8.44
CA LEU A 530 34.83 25.17 -7.30
C LEU A 530 34.85 26.68 -7.62
N GLU A 531 35.78 27.14 -8.46
CA GLU A 531 35.82 28.54 -8.92
C GLU A 531 34.71 28.84 -9.92
N GLN A 532 34.34 27.92 -10.79
CA GLN A 532 33.18 28.06 -11.68
C GLN A 532 31.85 28.11 -10.90
N LEU A 533 31.69 27.26 -9.90
CA LEU A 533 30.50 27.25 -9.02
C LEU A 533 30.37 28.54 -8.19
N LYS A 534 31.48 29.21 -7.85
CA LYS A 534 31.48 30.52 -7.15
C LYS A 534 31.15 31.71 -8.06
N LYS A 535 31.33 31.56 -9.37
CA LYS A 535 31.04 32.62 -10.36
C LYS A 535 29.60 32.57 -10.92
N GLY A 536 28.80 31.55 -10.56
CA GLY A 536 27.39 31.47 -10.93
C GLY A 536 27.14 31.21 -12.42
N GLU A 537 28.09 30.59 -13.15
CA GLU A 537 27.95 30.13 -14.53
C GLU A 537 27.76 28.62 -14.62
#